data_49e3d36411f8330da870ff645417ef00
#
_entry.id   49e3d36411f8330da870ff645417ef00
#
_cell.length_a   1.000
_cell.length_b   1.000
_cell.length_c   1.000
_cell.angle_alpha   90.00
_cell.angle_beta   90.00
_cell.angle_gamma   90.00
#
_symmetry.space_group_name_H-M   'P 1'
#
loop_
_entity.id
_entity.type
_entity.pdbx_description
1 polymer ?
#
loop_
_entity_poly.entity_id
_entity_poly.type
_entity_poly.pdbx_seq_one_letter_code
_entity_poly.pdbx_strand_id
1 'polypeptide(L)'
;MNNTKAIGALILVMIVLVFIIGPSEKNHAQGDESRVTAIPNIPMAAEAYFSPDGKSFICNARITEDDKVHRVYTSSIDGENITLINSKGEDACSYYFPDGDKIIWTSTRDYPDVPVGDWSKPKIYPQGAELYTSDLDGGNVKRLTNNMHYDAEVSVSPDGKWILFTRQVDGKLDLWKMKSDGTDEHQITFTDEWQEGGAFYLPDSKTILYRAWKIEYDDARAKPMTLYTINHDGTDLNQITFDDETNWAPHPGPDGIHAVFVKVHPPHNFEIYMINLETKIQTRLTHSDAFDGFPMISPDNKSLMFSSSRSAKPGERSLSLFLMDLKPYLN
;
A
#
# COMPACT_ATOMS: atom_id res chain seq x y z
N MET A 1 -26.15 -79.18 5.29
CA MET A 1 -27.15 -78.55 4.38
C MET A 1 -27.66 -77.31 5.09
N ASN A 2 -27.26 -76.15 4.64
CA ASN A 2 -27.97 -74.87 4.54
C ASN A 2 -27.00 -73.73 4.27
N ASN A 3 -26.95 -73.31 3.04
CA ASN A 3 -26.28 -72.11 2.56
C ASN A 3 -27.06 -70.89 3.00
N THR A 4 -26.40 -69.92 3.63
CA THR A 4 -26.89 -68.57 3.75
C THR A 4 -25.89 -67.61 3.08
N LYS A 5 -26.24 -67.08 1.93
CA LYS A 5 -25.50 -66.06 1.18
C LYS A 5 -25.68 -64.74 1.89
N ALA A 6 -24.55 -64.14 2.29
CA ALA A 6 -24.50 -62.75 2.74
C ALA A 6 -24.39 -61.84 1.50
N ILE A 7 -25.37 -60.97 1.30
CA ILE A 7 -25.40 -59.92 0.28
C ILE A 7 -24.67 -58.71 0.87
N GLY A 8 -23.48 -58.46 0.39
CA GLY A 8 -22.72 -57.23 0.73
C GLY A 8 -23.30 -56.05 -0.06
N ALA A 9 -23.87 -55.11 0.64
CA ALA A 9 -24.26 -53.83 0.06
C ALA A 9 -23.06 -52.94 -0.11
N LEU A 10 -22.68 -52.66 -1.35
CA LEU A 10 -21.63 -51.69 -1.72
C LEU A 10 -22.21 -50.28 -1.59
N ILE A 11 -21.86 -49.54 -0.54
CA ILE A 11 -22.18 -48.13 -0.39
C ILE A 11 -21.19 -47.36 -1.25
N LEU A 12 -21.67 -46.87 -2.38
CA LEU A 12 -20.95 -45.94 -3.26
C LEU A 12 -20.94 -44.55 -2.62
N VAL A 13 -19.86 -44.16 -1.95
CA VAL A 13 -19.70 -42.77 -1.47
C VAL A 13 -19.33 -41.90 -2.66
N MET A 14 -20.32 -41.15 -3.16
CA MET A 14 -20.08 -40.08 -4.14
C MET A 14 -19.39 -38.91 -3.40
N ILE A 15 -18.09 -38.77 -3.60
CA ILE A 15 -17.36 -37.58 -3.21
C ILE A 15 -17.70 -36.51 -4.24
N VAL A 16 -18.59 -35.59 -3.87
CA VAL A 16 -18.82 -34.36 -4.64
C VAL A 16 -17.65 -33.45 -4.38
N LEU A 17 -16.68 -33.45 -5.28
CA LEU A 17 -15.66 -32.39 -5.35
C LEU A 17 -16.35 -31.08 -5.76
N VAL A 18 -16.66 -30.25 -4.78
CA VAL A 18 -17.03 -28.85 -5.05
C VAL A 18 -15.74 -28.14 -5.43
N PHE A 19 -15.51 -27.99 -6.72
CA PHE A 19 -14.54 -27.01 -7.21
C PHE A 19 -15.07 -25.65 -6.84
N ILE A 20 -14.50 -25.01 -5.82
CA ILE A 20 -14.63 -23.58 -5.62
C ILE A 20 -13.85 -22.93 -6.76
N ILE A 21 -14.56 -22.62 -7.85
CA ILE A 21 -14.03 -21.77 -8.92
C ILE A 21 -13.93 -20.39 -8.27
N GLY A 22 -12.70 -19.96 -7.95
CA GLY A 22 -12.45 -18.60 -7.54
C GLY A 22 -12.97 -17.63 -8.61
N PRO A 23 -13.31 -16.39 -8.23
CA PRO A 23 -13.82 -15.41 -9.19
C PRO A 23 -12.83 -15.26 -10.35
N SER A 24 -13.32 -15.44 -11.59
CA SER A 24 -12.50 -15.36 -12.81
C SER A 24 -12.03 -13.92 -13.04
N GLU A 25 -10.77 -13.75 -13.41
CA GLU A 25 -10.29 -12.48 -13.96
C GLU A 25 -11.15 -12.12 -15.18
N LYS A 26 -11.73 -10.92 -15.17
CA LYS A 26 -12.30 -10.37 -16.40
C LYS A 26 -11.13 -9.94 -17.28
N ASN A 27 -10.83 -10.72 -18.33
CA ASN A 27 -9.94 -10.29 -19.41
C ASN A 27 -10.61 -9.11 -20.15
N HIS A 28 -10.38 -7.90 -19.62
CA HIS A 28 -10.57 -6.69 -20.41
C HIS A 28 -9.43 -6.62 -21.44
N ALA A 29 -9.77 -6.22 -22.67
CA ALA A 29 -8.84 -6.06 -23.77
C ALA A 29 -7.57 -5.34 -23.30
N GLN A 30 -6.42 -5.80 -23.82
CA GLN A 30 -5.08 -5.27 -23.63
C GLN A 30 -5.13 -3.76 -23.31
N GLY A 31 -4.68 -3.38 -22.08
CA GLY A 31 -4.89 -2.05 -21.53
C GLY A 31 -4.42 -0.96 -22.49
N ASP A 32 -5.25 0.04 -22.66
CA ASP A 32 -4.96 1.17 -23.54
C ASP A 32 -3.92 2.08 -22.87
N GLU A 33 -2.64 1.79 -23.10
CA GLU A 33 -1.49 2.58 -22.60
C GLU A 33 -1.54 4.05 -23.06
N SER A 34 -2.36 4.40 -24.06
CA SER A 34 -2.59 5.80 -24.48
C SER A 34 -3.27 6.67 -23.42
N ARG A 35 -3.81 6.04 -22.37
CA ARG A 35 -4.46 6.70 -21.22
C ARG A 35 -3.53 7.02 -20.06
N VAL A 36 -2.26 6.60 -20.16
CA VAL A 36 -1.25 6.83 -19.15
C VAL A 36 -0.45 8.09 -19.50
N THR A 37 -0.45 9.07 -18.60
CA THR A 37 0.24 10.36 -18.80
C THR A 37 1.23 10.56 -17.65
N ALA A 38 2.50 10.87 -17.99
CA ALA A 38 3.51 11.20 -16.99
C ALA A 38 3.21 12.56 -16.32
N ILE A 39 3.42 12.63 -15.01
CA ILE A 39 3.46 13.91 -14.29
C ILE A 39 4.86 14.49 -14.48
N PRO A 40 4.99 15.70 -15.04
CA PRO A 40 6.29 16.32 -15.33
C PRO A 40 6.98 16.83 -14.06
N ASN A 41 8.24 17.23 -14.20
CA ASN A 41 9.05 18.02 -13.24
C ASN A 41 9.35 17.34 -11.89
N ILE A 42 8.86 16.14 -11.63
CA ILE A 42 9.16 15.39 -10.41
C ILE A 42 9.87 14.06 -10.76
N PRO A 43 11.19 14.09 -10.98
CA PRO A 43 11.96 12.89 -11.27
C PRO A 43 12.17 12.04 -10.02
N MET A 44 12.44 10.76 -10.21
CA MET A 44 12.77 9.80 -9.15
C MET A 44 11.81 9.84 -7.97
N ALA A 45 10.50 9.92 -8.29
CA ALA A 45 9.42 10.00 -7.33
C ALA A 45 8.66 8.67 -7.21
N ALA A 46 8.27 8.34 -6.01
CA ALA A 46 7.49 7.15 -5.69
C ALA A 46 6.51 7.44 -4.55
N GLU A 47 5.57 6.51 -4.37
CA GLU A 47 4.64 6.50 -3.24
C GLU A 47 3.91 7.83 -3.08
N ALA A 48 3.16 8.19 -4.13
CA ALA A 48 2.46 9.46 -4.19
C ALA A 48 0.98 9.31 -3.83
N TYR A 49 0.48 10.25 -3.03
CA TYR A 49 -0.90 10.29 -2.57
C TYR A 49 -1.55 11.64 -2.86
N PHE A 50 -2.78 11.63 -3.39
CA PHE A 50 -3.54 12.85 -3.66
C PHE A 50 -3.84 13.63 -2.39
N SER A 51 -3.87 14.97 -2.53
CA SER A 51 -4.53 15.82 -1.55
C SER A 51 -6.04 15.55 -1.51
N PRO A 52 -6.75 15.83 -0.40
CA PRO A 52 -8.19 15.57 -0.30
C PRO A 52 -9.04 16.24 -1.38
N ASP A 53 -8.61 17.38 -1.92
CA ASP A 53 -9.29 18.09 -3.01
C ASP A 53 -8.87 17.62 -4.42
N GLY A 54 -7.91 16.67 -4.50
CA GLY A 54 -7.41 16.09 -5.75
C GLY A 54 -6.57 17.04 -6.62
N LYS A 55 -6.19 18.23 -6.14
CA LYS A 55 -5.45 19.21 -6.94
C LYS A 55 -3.95 19.15 -6.77
N SER A 56 -3.50 18.48 -5.72
CA SER A 56 -2.09 18.31 -5.37
C SER A 56 -1.81 16.86 -4.97
N PHE A 57 -0.56 16.54 -4.78
CA PHE A 57 -0.12 15.27 -4.21
C PHE A 57 1.09 15.46 -3.30
N ILE A 58 1.33 14.49 -2.42
CA ILE A 58 2.53 14.33 -1.62
C ILE A 58 3.25 13.07 -2.09
N CYS A 59 4.58 13.08 -2.13
CA CYS A 59 5.38 11.94 -2.56
C CYS A 59 6.75 11.91 -1.92
N ASN A 60 7.43 10.78 -2.03
CA ASN A 60 8.85 10.64 -1.75
C ASN A 60 9.63 10.80 -3.05
N ALA A 61 10.59 11.72 -3.12
CA ALA A 61 11.33 11.99 -4.33
C ALA A 61 12.79 12.37 -4.06
N ARG A 62 13.60 12.26 -5.11
CA ARG A 62 14.91 12.90 -5.26
C ARG A 62 14.84 13.83 -6.46
N ILE A 63 14.77 15.13 -6.22
CA ILE A 63 14.53 16.11 -7.27
C ILE A 63 15.78 16.39 -8.10
N THR A 64 16.96 16.27 -7.50
CA THR A 64 18.24 16.48 -8.17
C THR A 64 19.07 15.19 -8.17
N GLU A 65 19.99 15.05 -9.13
CA GLU A 65 20.94 13.92 -9.19
C GLU A 65 21.89 13.89 -7.97
N ASP A 66 22.10 15.02 -7.32
CA ASP A 66 22.93 15.16 -6.11
C ASP A 66 22.22 14.67 -4.85
N ASP A 67 20.90 14.55 -4.86
CA ASP A 67 20.11 14.04 -3.74
C ASP A 67 20.40 12.55 -3.55
N LYS A 68 20.98 12.20 -2.41
CA LYS A 68 21.34 10.79 -2.10
C LYS A 68 20.24 10.04 -1.38
N VAL A 69 19.28 10.76 -0.80
CA VAL A 69 18.17 10.23 0.01
C VAL A 69 16.85 10.73 -0.50
N HIS A 70 15.82 9.94 -0.28
CA HIS A 70 14.45 10.38 -0.57
C HIS A 70 13.98 11.37 0.49
N ARG A 71 13.20 12.35 0.03
CA ARG A 71 12.57 13.34 0.89
C ARG A 71 11.11 13.52 0.51
N VAL A 72 10.33 14.01 1.45
CA VAL A 72 8.93 14.33 1.22
C VAL A 72 8.80 15.67 0.50
N TYR A 73 8.03 15.63 -0.58
CA TYR A 73 7.65 16.81 -1.38
C TYR A 73 6.13 16.84 -1.58
N THR A 74 5.58 18.03 -1.70
CA THR A 74 4.25 18.24 -2.28
C THR A 74 4.37 18.91 -3.63
N SER A 75 3.40 18.67 -4.51
CA SER A 75 3.32 19.31 -5.83
C SER A 75 1.86 19.41 -6.26
N SER A 76 1.56 20.37 -7.13
CA SER A 76 0.29 20.37 -7.85
C SER A 76 0.23 19.20 -8.84
N ILE A 77 -0.99 18.79 -9.22
CA ILE A 77 -1.21 17.59 -10.04
C ILE A 77 -0.55 17.65 -11.44
N ASP A 78 -0.25 18.83 -11.93
CA ASP A 78 0.46 19.11 -13.17
C ASP A 78 2.00 19.05 -13.02
N GLY A 79 2.52 18.75 -11.82
CA GLY A 79 3.96 18.68 -11.54
C GLY A 79 4.61 20.05 -11.35
N GLU A 80 3.83 21.09 -11.04
CA GLU A 80 4.31 22.41 -10.71
C GLU A 80 4.23 22.67 -9.18
N ASN A 81 4.62 23.86 -8.72
CA ASN A 81 4.56 24.26 -7.31
C ASN A 81 5.16 23.24 -6.34
N ILE A 82 6.35 22.73 -6.70
CA ILE A 82 7.06 21.70 -5.91
C ILE A 82 7.58 22.32 -4.62
N THR A 83 7.20 21.75 -3.48
CA THR A 83 7.61 22.21 -2.14
C THR A 83 8.30 21.08 -1.38
N LEU A 84 9.53 21.30 -0.93
CA LEU A 84 10.26 20.41 -0.03
C LEU A 84 9.69 20.56 1.39
N ILE A 85 9.24 19.44 1.98
CA ILE A 85 8.64 19.42 3.32
C ILE A 85 9.69 19.23 4.41
N ASN A 86 10.63 18.32 4.21
CA ASN A 86 11.68 18.03 5.18
C ASN A 86 13.06 18.01 4.52
N SER A 87 14.04 18.68 5.15
CA SER A 87 15.43 18.76 4.65
C SER A 87 16.42 17.94 5.46
N LYS A 88 15.98 17.18 6.48
CA LYS A 88 16.83 16.42 7.39
C LYS A 88 16.54 14.93 7.32
N GLY A 89 17.56 14.09 7.49
CA GLY A 89 17.42 12.64 7.50
C GLY A 89 16.94 12.08 6.16
N GLU A 90 16.39 10.90 6.16
CA GLU A 90 15.71 10.26 5.04
C GLU A 90 14.23 10.11 5.37
N ASP A 91 13.38 10.33 4.39
CA ASP A 91 11.93 10.30 4.55
C ASP A 91 11.31 9.16 3.74
N ALA A 92 10.18 8.66 4.24
CA ALA A 92 9.31 7.72 3.56
C ALA A 92 7.84 7.96 3.94
N CYS A 93 6.94 7.29 3.26
CA CYS A 93 5.54 7.12 3.65
C CYS A 93 4.91 8.41 4.20
N SER A 94 4.32 9.18 3.35
CA SER A 94 3.67 10.45 3.72
C SER A 94 2.20 10.45 3.35
N TYR A 95 1.38 11.22 4.05
CA TYR A 95 -0.06 11.30 3.80
C TYR A 95 -0.64 12.66 4.18
N TYR A 96 -1.77 13.04 3.57
CA TYR A 96 -2.53 14.21 3.98
C TYR A 96 -3.49 13.91 5.11
N PHE A 97 -3.73 14.88 5.98
CA PHE A 97 -4.93 14.90 6.80
C PHE A 97 -6.15 15.21 5.93
N PRO A 98 -7.36 14.69 6.27
CA PRO A 98 -8.54 14.83 5.42
C PRO A 98 -9.09 16.26 5.32
N ASP A 99 -8.74 17.17 6.25
CA ASP A 99 -9.02 18.60 6.17
C ASP A 99 -8.13 19.34 5.14
N GLY A 100 -7.03 18.69 4.71
CA GLY A 100 -6.08 19.26 3.76
C GLY A 100 -5.13 20.31 4.33
N ASP A 101 -5.18 20.59 5.63
CA ASP A 101 -4.38 21.65 6.26
C ASP A 101 -3.02 21.17 6.77
N LYS A 102 -2.86 19.86 6.93
CA LYS A 102 -1.67 19.21 7.49
C LYS A 102 -1.28 17.95 6.73
N ILE A 103 -0.03 17.60 6.92
CA ILE A 103 0.56 16.34 6.42
C ILE A 103 1.23 15.58 7.55
N ILE A 104 1.35 14.27 7.35
CA ILE A 104 2.10 13.35 8.21
C ILE A 104 3.13 12.60 7.36
N TRP A 105 4.31 12.33 7.90
CA TRP A 105 5.32 11.54 7.22
C TRP A 105 6.22 10.80 8.21
N THR A 106 6.91 9.78 7.71
CA THR A 106 7.96 9.05 8.42
C THR A 106 9.33 9.65 8.10
N SER A 107 10.20 9.79 9.09
CA SER A 107 11.56 10.30 8.89
C SER A 107 12.57 9.80 9.94
N THR A 108 13.82 9.65 9.52
CA THR A 108 14.98 9.41 10.40
C THR A 108 15.64 10.71 10.87
N ARG A 109 14.99 11.85 10.71
CA ARG A 109 15.55 13.20 10.85
C ARG A 109 16.21 13.52 12.19
N ASP A 110 15.77 12.90 13.28
CA ASP A 110 16.27 13.15 14.63
C ASP A 110 17.37 12.17 15.05
N TYR A 111 17.71 11.21 14.19
CA TYR A 111 18.74 10.19 14.41
C TYR A 111 19.80 10.15 13.29
N PRO A 112 20.51 11.27 13.03
CA PRO A 112 21.44 11.37 11.90
C PRO A 112 22.64 10.42 11.99
N ASP A 113 22.99 9.96 13.21
CA ASP A 113 24.12 9.07 13.47
C ASP A 113 23.76 7.58 13.44
N VAL A 114 22.45 7.24 13.33
CA VAL A 114 22.02 5.86 13.18
C VAL A 114 22.21 5.45 11.72
N PRO A 115 22.81 4.27 11.45
CA PRO A 115 22.95 3.79 10.08
C PRO A 115 21.59 3.72 9.39
N VAL A 116 21.50 4.30 8.22
CA VAL A 116 20.28 4.21 7.40
C VAL A 116 20.10 2.74 7.01
N GLY A 117 18.96 2.17 7.37
CA GLY A 117 18.58 0.81 7.00
C GLY A 117 18.15 0.72 5.54
N ASP A 118 17.35 -0.27 5.23
CA ASP A 118 16.74 -0.45 3.91
C ASP A 118 15.22 -0.55 4.08
N TRP A 119 14.51 0.45 3.60
CA TRP A 119 13.03 0.56 3.70
C TRP A 119 12.26 -0.60 3.06
N SER A 120 12.93 -1.41 2.25
CA SER A 120 12.33 -2.57 1.58
C SER A 120 12.63 -3.92 2.23
N LYS A 121 13.49 -3.93 3.27
CA LYS A 121 13.97 -5.17 3.91
C LYS A 121 13.62 -5.23 5.40
N PRO A 122 12.65 -6.04 5.81
CA PRO A 122 12.17 -6.12 7.20
C PRO A 122 13.28 -6.34 8.23
N LYS A 123 14.33 -7.11 7.89
CA LYS A 123 15.43 -7.41 8.81
C LYS A 123 16.35 -6.24 9.11
N ILE A 124 16.32 -5.21 8.30
CA ILE A 124 17.18 -4.03 8.40
C ILE A 124 16.41 -2.74 8.11
N TYR A 125 15.14 -2.66 8.48
CA TYR A 125 14.39 -1.41 8.43
C TYR A 125 15.10 -0.29 9.21
N PRO A 126 14.98 0.98 8.79
CA PRO A 126 15.60 2.10 9.46
C PRO A 126 15.18 2.22 10.92
N GLN A 127 16.12 2.04 11.85
CA GLN A 127 15.85 2.25 13.27
C GLN A 127 15.75 3.74 13.56
N GLY A 128 14.81 4.14 14.42
CA GLY A 128 14.53 5.55 14.70
C GLY A 128 13.81 6.27 13.55
N ALA A 129 13.17 5.50 12.65
CA ALA A 129 12.17 6.04 11.75
C ALA A 129 10.92 6.39 12.58
N GLU A 130 10.61 7.68 12.67
CA GLU A 130 9.58 8.22 13.54
C GLU A 130 8.54 9.00 12.74
N LEU A 131 7.38 9.21 13.32
CA LEU A 131 6.28 9.94 12.69
C LEU A 131 6.30 11.41 13.05
N TYR A 132 6.10 12.26 12.04
CA TYR A 132 6.07 13.72 12.16
C TYR A 132 4.85 14.28 11.44
N THR A 133 4.32 15.39 11.96
CA THR A 133 3.34 16.21 11.26
C THR A 133 3.91 17.60 11.00
N SER A 134 3.42 18.26 9.96
CA SER A 134 3.69 19.68 9.68
C SER A 134 2.54 20.33 8.93
N ASP A 135 2.65 21.63 8.76
CA ASP A 135 1.88 22.38 7.76
C ASP A 135 2.34 21.96 6.33
N LEU A 136 1.59 22.38 5.32
CA LEU A 136 1.83 22.01 3.91
C LEU A 136 3.14 22.59 3.33
N ASP A 137 3.72 23.59 3.97
CA ASP A 137 5.01 24.19 3.61
C ASP A 137 6.19 23.61 4.40
N GLY A 138 5.97 22.58 5.23
CA GLY A 138 6.97 22.00 6.11
C GLY A 138 7.22 22.79 7.40
N GLY A 139 6.41 23.82 7.68
CA GLY A 139 6.43 24.56 8.94
C GLY A 139 5.79 23.80 10.10
N ASN A 140 5.96 24.30 11.33
CA ASN A 140 5.31 23.78 12.54
C ASN A 140 5.47 22.26 12.77
N VAL A 141 6.68 21.73 12.50
CA VAL A 141 6.96 20.30 12.63
C VAL A 141 6.76 19.84 14.06
N LYS A 142 5.95 18.81 14.23
CA LYS A 142 5.72 18.11 15.50
C LYS A 142 6.06 16.64 15.36
N ARG A 143 6.96 16.12 16.21
CA ARG A 143 7.22 14.69 16.35
C ARG A 143 6.09 14.02 17.14
N LEU A 144 5.58 12.90 16.64
CA LEU A 144 4.48 12.15 17.28
C LEU A 144 4.97 10.91 18.03
N THR A 145 5.94 10.17 17.47
CA THR A 145 6.52 9.00 18.10
C THR A 145 7.94 9.28 18.57
N ASN A 146 8.41 8.61 19.63
CA ASN A 146 9.72 8.82 20.24
C ASN A 146 10.27 7.50 20.79
N ASN A 147 10.77 6.66 19.91
CA ASN A 147 11.33 5.36 20.23
C ASN A 147 12.45 5.02 19.22
N MET A 148 13.04 3.83 19.31
CA MET A 148 14.06 3.36 18.37
C MET A 148 13.56 2.27 17.44
N HIS A 149 12.21 2.10 17.37
CA HIS A 149 11.60 1.18 16.45
C HIS A 149 11.52 1.77 15.03
N TYR A 150 11.02 0.98 14.12
CA TYR A 150 10.58 1.43 12.81
C TYR A 150 9.10 1.77 12.91
N ASP A 151 8.76 3.05 12.86
CA ASP A 151 7.39 3.57 12.79
C ASP A 151 7.20 4.18 11.40
N ALA A 152 6.39 3.55 10.54
CA ALA A 152 6.27 3.95 9.15
C ALA A 152 4.91 3.54 8.51
N GLU A 153 4.82 3.62 7.19
CA GLU A 153 3.65 3.24 6.40
C GLU A 153 2.37 3.92 6.92
N VAL A 154 2.47 5.22 7.09
CA VAL A 154 1.48 6.04 7.80
C VAL A 154 0.31 6.46 6.90
N SER A 155 -0.90 6.42 7.45
CA SER A 155 -2.11 7.00 6.86
C SER A 155 -3.00 7.63 7.93
N VAL A 156 -4.05 8.37 7.50
CA VAL A 156 -5.00 9.04 8.41
C VAL A 156 -6.41 8.56 8.10
N SER A 157 -7.23 8.34 9.13
CA SER A 157 -8.63 7.96 8.94
C SER A 157 -9.41 9.08 8.23
N PRO A 158 -10.38 8.77 7.35
CA PRO A 158 -11.19 9.76 6.65
C PRO A 158 -11.91 10.76 7.54
N ASP A 159 -12.24 10.39 8.78
CA ASP A 159 -12.83 11.30 9.77
C ASP A 159 -11.80 12.16 10.54
N GLY A 160 -10.50 12.01 10.21
CA GLY A 160 -9.40 12.78 10.78
C GLY A 160 -9.05 12.48 12.23
N LYS A 161 -9.64 11.44 12.85
CA LYS A 161 -9.46 11.19 14.29
C LYS A 161 -8.26 10.30 14.60
N TRP A 162 -7.89 9.41 13.67
CA TRP A 162 -6.89 8.39 13.88
C TRP A 162 -5.77 8.46 12.86
N ILE A 163 -4.55 8.28 13.34
CA ILE A 163 -3.37 7.96 12.55
C ILE A 163 -3.19 6.45 12.63
N LEU A 164 -3.04 5.81 11.47
CA LEU A 164 -2.72 4.40 11.31
C LEU A 164 -1.28 4.29 10.83
N PHE A 165 -0.51 3.37 11.39
CA PHE A 165 0.89 3.16 11.03
C PHE A 165 1.32 1.73 11.31
N THR A 166 2.47 1.33 10.80
CA THR A 166 3.11 0.08 11.18
C THR A 166 4.29 0.36 12.11
N ARG A 167 4.46 -0.51 13.11
CA ARG A 167 5.62 -0.51 14.00
C ARG A 167 6.27 -1.87 14.00
N GLN A 168 7.60 -1.87 13.88
CA GLN A 168 8.37 -3.10 14.05
C GLN A 168 8.98 -3.16 15.45
N VAL A 169 8.59 -4.17 16.23
CA VAL A 169 9.14 -4.48 17.56
C VAL A 169 9.72 -5.88 17.53
N ASP A 170 10.99 -6.03 17.89
CA ASP A 170 11.67 -7.33 17.92
C ASP A 170 11.57 -8.12 16.59
N GLY A 171 11.61 -7.41 15.46
CA GLY A 171 11.52 -7.98 14.12
C GLY A 171 10.10 -8.31 13.65
N LYS A 172 9.07 -8.04 14.44
CA LYS A 172 7.65 -8.22 14.09
C LYS A 172 7.04 -6.89 13.71
N LEU A 173 6.42 -6.85 12.54
CA LEU A 173 5.76 -5.68 11.99
C LEU A 173 4.25 -5.83 12.19
N ASP A 174 3.67 -5.01 13.05
CA ASP A 174 2.25 -5.00 13.38
C ASP A 174 1.59 -3.66 13.03
N LEU A 175 0.26 -3.69 12.90
CA LEU A 175 -0.55 -2.49 12.74
C LEU A 175 -0.79 -1.80 14.08
N TRP A 176 -0.60 -0.49 14.09
CA TRP A 176 -0.80 0.39 15.23
C TRP A 176 -1.65 1.59 14.84
N LYS A 177 -2.33 2.17 15.80
CA LYS A 177 -3.04 3.44 15.66
C LYS A 177 -2.80 4.36 16.83
N MET A 178 -2.97 5.66 16.61
CA MET A 178 -3.02 6.69 17.66
C MET A 178 -3.99 7.78 17.27
N LYS A 179 -4.39 8.62 18.22
CA LYS A 179 -5.16 9.83 17.89
C LYS A 179 -4.35 10.79 17.04
N SER A 180 -5.03 11.64 16.28
CA SER A 180 -4.40 12.63 15.38
C SER A 180 -3.49 13.63 16.08
N ASP A 181 -3.63 13.79 17.39
CA ASP A 181 -2.75 14.61 18.22
C ASP A 181 -1.50 13.87 18.75
N GLY A 182 -1.34 12.57 18.40
CA GLY A 182 -0.23 11.71 18.83
C GLY A 182 -0.47 11.03 20.19
N THR A 183 -1.65 11.12 20.77
CA THR A 183 -2.00 10.45 22.03
C THR A 183 -2.75 9.13 21.79
N ASP A 184 -2.96 8.36 22.86
CA ASP A 184 -3.82 7.16 22.86
C ASP A 184 -3.37 6.10 21.84
N GLU A 185 -2.09 5.72 21.90
CA GLU A 185 -1.46 4.75 21.02
C GLU A 185 -1.91 3.32 21.36
N HIS A 186 -2.32 2.54 20.35
CA HIS A 186 -2.79 1.16 20.48
C HIS A 186 -2.27 0.27 19.36
N GLN A 187 -1.84 -0.93 19.71
CA GLN A 187 -1.59 -2.02 18.77
C GLN A 187 -2.92 -2.63 18.33
N ILE A 188 -3.08 -2.91 17.02
CA ILE A 188 -4.30 -3.48 16.43
C ILE A 188 -4.13 -4.98 16.18
N THR A 189 -2.98 -5.40 15.64
CA THR A 189 -2.68 -6.80 15.34
C THR A 189 -1.60 -7.34 16.26
N PHE A 190 -1.64 -8.66 16.53
CA PHE A 190 -0.78 -9.34 17.50
C PHE A 190 -0.40 -10.72 16.97
N THR A 191 0.22 -10.79 15.79
CA THR A 191 0.51 -12.06 15.14
C THR A 191 1.98 -12.44 15.27
N ASP A 192 2.26 -13.69 15.67
CA ASP A 192 3.63 -14.15 15.90
C ASP A 192 4.35 -14.58 14.61
N GLU A 193 3.60 -14.98 13.59
CA GLU A 193 4.14 -15.58 12.36
C GLU A 193 4.02 -14.69 11.14
N TRP A 194 3.39 -13.50 11.27
CA TRP A 194 3.08 -12.61 10.17
C TRP A 194 3.73 -11.24 10.34
N GLN A 195 4.03 -10.63 9.22
CA GLN A 195 4.34 -9.21 9.07
C GLN A 195 3.12 -8.54 8.45
N GLU A 196 2.69 -7.41 8.96
CA GLU A 196 1.53 -6.66 8.50
C GLU A 196 1.89 -5.21 8.20
N GLY A 197 1.38 -4.67 7.09
CA GLY A 197 1.72 -3.29 6.74
C GLY A 197 0.98 -2.75 5.52
N GLY A 198 1.36 -1.54 5.09
CA GLY A 198 0.73 -0.83 3.98
C GLY A 198 -0.76 -0.65 4.19
N ALA A 199 -1.14 -0.15 5.35
CA ALA A 199 -2.51 -0.14 5.82
C ALA A 199 -3.20 1.20 5.59
N PHE A 200 -4.45 1.16 5.14
CA PHE A 200 -5.29 2.33 4.92
C PHE A 200 -6.71 2.09 5.42
N TYR A 201 -7.33 3.12 6.00
CA TYR A 201 -8.74 3.08 6.32
C TYR A 201 -9.61 3.08 5.07
N LEU A 202 -10.69 2.30 5.09
CA LEU A 202 -11.80 2.49 4.17
C LEU A 202 -12.56 3.79 4.50
N PRO A 203 -13.43 4.29 3.60
CA PRO A 203 -14.19 5.54 3.82
C PRO A 203 -15.07 5.54 5.08
N ASP A 204 -15.37 4.38 5.65
CA ASP A 204 -16.11 4.23 6.91
C ASP A 204 -15.34 4.65 8.17
N SER A 205 -14.04 4.96 8.05
CA SER A 205 -13.15 5.31 9.16
C SER A 205 -13.04 4.24 10.26
N LYS A 206 -13.43 3.01 9.97
CA LYS A 206 -13.46 1.88 10.89
C LYS A 206 -12.69 0.68 10.34
N THR A 207 -12.96 0.32 9.10
CA THR A 207 -12.35 -0.84 8.43
C THR A 207 -10.99 -0.44 7.85
N ILE A 208 -9.98 -1.27 8.04
CA ILE A 208 -8.62 -1.10 7.54
C ILE A 208 -8.36 -2.17 6.48
N LEU A 209 -7.87 -1.76 5.32
CA LEU A 209 -7.31 -2.63 4.28
C LEU A 209 -5.79 -2.65 4.43
N TYR A 210 -5.17 -3.84 4.42
CA TYR A 210 -3.73 -3.99 4.59
C TYR A 210 -3.21 -5.25 3.89
N ARG A 211 -1.89 -5.35 3.75
CA ARG A 211 -1.20 -6.57 3.31
C ARG A 211 -0.54 -7.29 4.46
N ALA A 212 -0.46 -8.61 4.37
CA ALA A 212 0.30 -9.43 5.30
C ALA A 212 1.08 -10.53 4.56
N TRP A 213 2.23 -10.92 5.14
CA TRP A 213 3.03 -12.06 4.68
C TRP A 213 3.67 -12.78 5.87
N LYS A 214 4.01 -14.04 5.70
CA LYS A 214 4.68 -14.78 6.77
C LYS A 214 6.14 -14.39 6.90
N ILE A 215 6.62 -14.27 8.13
CA ILE A 215 8.01 -13.91 8.47
C ILE A 215 9.03 -14.82 7.77
N GLU A 216 8.70 -16.10 7.57
CA GLU A 216 9.57 -17.05 6.84
C GLU A 216 9.90 -16.62 5.41
N TYR A 217 9.11 -15.71 4.82
CA TYR A 217 9.31 -15.16 3.47
C TYR A 217 10.03 -13.82 3.45
N ASP A 218 10.52 -13.28 4.57
CA ASP A 218 11.16 -11.94 4.61
C ASP A 218 12.29 -11.79 3.59
N ASP A 219 13.06 -12.85 3.35
CA ASP A 219 14.16 -12.83 2.38
C ASP A 219 13.75 -13.23 0.95
N ALA A 220 12.50 -13.63 0.75
CA ALA A 220 12.02 -14.02 -0.57
C ALA A 220 11.90 -12.80 -1.48
N ARG A 221 12.38 -12.91 -2.73
CA ARG A 221 12.32 -11.83 -3.71
C ARG A 221 10.90 -11.52 -4.17
N ALA A 222 10.08 -12.54 -4.38
CA ALA A 222 8.65 -12.45 -4.63
C ALA A 222 7.95 -13.25 -3.52
N LYS A 223 7.64 -12.58 -2.42
CA LYS A 223 7.03 -13.21 -1.27
C LYS A 223 5.51 -13.26 -1.44
N PRO A 224 4.85 -14.39 -1.17
CA PRO A 224 3.41 -14.42 -1.10
C PRO A 224 2.91 -13.37 -0.11
N MET A 225 2.07 -12.47 -0.58
CA MET A 225 1.41 -11.47 0.25
C MET A 225 -0.09 -11.54 0.02
N THR A 226 -0.84 -11.49 1.09
CA THR A 226 -2.31 -11.57 1.07
C THR A 226 -2.89 -10.26 1.57
N LEU A 227 -3.94 -9.78 0.91
CA LEU A 227 -4.71 -8.63 1.37
C LEU A 227 -5.79 -9.08 2.34
N TYR A 228 -5.94 -8.29 3.40
CA TYR A 228 -6.95 -8.48 4.44
C TYR A 228 -7.66 -7.17 4.74
N THR A 229 -8.85 -7.28 5.32
CA THR A 229 -9.48 -6.18 6.05
C THR A 229 -9.68 -6.57 7.50
N ILE A 230 -9.59 -5.58 8.40
CA ILE A 230 -9.82 -5.71 9.84
C ILE A 230 -10.44 -4.40 10.36
N ASN A 231 -11.27 -4.45 11.38
CA ASN A 231 -11.68 -3.23 12.07
C ASN A 231 -10.52 -2.67 12.92
N HIS A 232 -10.48 -1.38 13.11
CA HIS A 232 -9.43 -0.71 13.88
C HIS A 232 -9.44 -1.06 15.40
N ASP A 233 -10.41 -1.84 15.85
CA ASP A 233 -10.44 -2.45 17.19
C ASP A 233 -9.96 -3.91 17.22
N GLY A 234 -9.47 -4.42 16.09
CA GLY A 234 -8.97 -5.79 15.93
C GLY A 234 -10.04 -6.83 15.62
N THR A 235 -11.29 -6.44 15.44
CA THR A 235 -12.41 -7.35 15.10
C THR A 235 -12.62 -7.48 13.59
N ASP A 236 -13.47 -8.41 13.15
CA ASP A 236 -13.91 -8.61 11.76
C ASP A 236 -12.77 -8.78 10.75
N LEU A 237 -11.80 -9.63 11.06
CA LEU A 237 -10.74 -10.02 10.13
C LEU A 237 -11.32 -10.78 8.94
N ASN A 238 -11.09 -10.27 7.71
CA ASN A 238 -11.53 -10.90 6.47
C ASN A 238 -10.40 -10.96 5.45
N GLN A 239 -10.20 -12.12 4.83
CA GLN A 239 -9.27 -12.28 3.72
C GLN A 239 -9.86 -11.73 2.42
N ILE A 240 -9.07 -10.99 1.64
CA ILE A 240 -9.49 -10.32 0.42
C ILE A 240 -8.94 -11.03 -0.83
N THR A 241 -7.66 -11.44 -0.82
CA THR A 241 -7.05 -12.21 -1.92
C THR A 241 -6.76 -13.64 -1.47
N PHE A 242 -6.88 -14.62 -2.41
CA PHE A 242 -6.86 -16.06 -2.10
C PHE A 242 -5.83 -16.83 -2.94
N ASP A 243 -4.97 -16.14 -3.66
CA ASP A 243 -3.84 -16.72 -4.41
C ASP A 243 -2.54 -16.66 -3.60
N ASP A 244 -1.53 -17.40 -4.04
CA ASP A 244 -0.19 -17.44 -3.43
C ASP A 244 0.76 -16.43 -4.09
N GLU A 245 0.24 -15.41 -4.78
CA GLU A 245 1.03 -14.39 -5.43
C GLU A 245 1.39 -13.25 -4.46
N THR A 246 2.27 -12.36 -4.90
CA THR A 246 2.56 -11.13 -4.16
C THR A 246 1.46 -10.11 -4.45
N ASN A 247 0.54 -9.90 -3.51
CA ASN A 247 -0.46 -8.83 -3.53
C ASN A 247 0.02 -7.71 -2.61
N TRP A 248 0.50 -6.60 -3.17
CA TRP A 248 1.27 -5.56 -2.46
C TRP A 248 0.68 -4.17 -2.67
N ALA A 249 1.04 -3.23 -1.77
CA ALA A 249 0.67 -1.82 -1.82
C ALA A 249 -0.84 -1.57 -2.08
N PRO A 250 -1.75 -2.14 -1.27
CA PRO A 250 -3.17 -1.89 -1.43
C PRO A 250 -3.54 -0.45 -1.08
N HIS A 251 -4.47 0.14 -1.83
CA HIS A 251 -5.08 1.43 -1.49
C HIS A 251 -6.59 1.39 -1.77
N PRO A 252 -7.46 1.75 -0.81
CA PRO A 252 -8.91 1.74 -1.01
C PRO A 252 -9.35 2.90 -1.91
N GLY A 253 -10.38 2.64 -2.70
CA GLY A 253 -11.09 3.68 -3.44
C GLY A 253 -12.02 4.50 -2.55
N PRO A 254 -12.31 5.75 -2.95
CA PRO A 254 -13.21 6.63 -2.20
C PRO A 254 -14.67 6.16 -2.21
N ASP A 255 -15.03 5.19 -3.06
CA ASP A 255 -16.35 4.57 -3.12
C ASP A 255 -16.59 3.51 -2.03
N GLY A 256 -15.53 3.06 -1.34
CA GLY A 256 -15.60 2.01 -0.33
C GLY A 256 -15.88 0.61 -0.87
N ILE A 257 -15.96 0.45 -2.19
CA ILE A 257 -16.27 -0.80 -2.89
C ILE A 257 -15.03 -1.36 -3.58
N HIS A 258 -14.24 -0.51 -4.19
CA HIS A 258 -13.04 -0.88 -4.92
C HIS A 258 -11.77 -0.56 -4.13
N ALA A 259 -10.74 -1.34 -4.38
CA ALA A 259 -9.37 -1.05 -3.97
C ALA A 259 -8.42 -1.33 -5.14
N VAL A 260 -7.31 -0.62 -5.19
CA VAL A 260 -6.21 -0.91 -6.12
C VAL A 260 -5.06 -1.54 -5.36
N PHE A 261 -4.28 -2.36 -6.02
CA PHE A 261 -3.11 -3.01 -5.44
C PHE A 261 -2.16 -3.45 -6.55
N VAL A 262 -0.96 -3.86 -6.17
CA VAL A 262 0.05 -4.40 -7.07
C VAL A 262 0.04 -5.92 -7.00
N LYS A 263 -0.01 -6.58 -8.15
CA LYS A 263 0.24 -8.01 -8.29
C LYS A 263 1.56 -8.25 -9.02
N VAL A 264 2.36 -9.18 -8.51
CA VAL A 264 3.66 -9.47 -9.12
C VAL A 264 3.58 -10.77 -9.91
N HIS A 265 3.75 -10.66 -11.22
CA HIS A 265 3.77 -11.82 -12.13
C HIS A 265 5.18 -12.36 -12.36
N PRO A 266 5.35 -13.67 -12.54
CA PRO A 266 6.63 -14.24 -12.98
C PRO A 266 7.11 -13.66 -14.32
N PRO A 267 8.42 -13.43 -14.54
CA PRO A 267 9.50 -13.65 -13.58
C PRO A 267 9.69 -12.53 -12.55
N HIS A 268 9.07 -11.36 -12.67
CA HIS A 268 9.13 -10.22 -11.75
C HIS A 268 8.49 -8.96 -12.36
N ASN A 269 7.31 -9.09 -12.95
CA ASN A 269 6.55 -7.98 -13.51
C ASN A 269 5.50 -7.49 -12.51
N PHE A 270 5.57 -6.21 -12.17
CA PHE A 270 4.68 -5.53 -11.21
C PHE A 270 3.58 -4.81 -11.98
N GLU A 271 2.34 -5.21 -11.76
CA GLU A 271 1.18 -4.64 -12.43
C GLU A 271 0.11 -4.22 -11.44
N ILE A 272 -0.63 -3.18 -11.78
CA ILE A 272 -1.70 -2.67 -10.94
C ILE A 272 -3.01 -3.37 -11.29
N TYR A 273 -3.69 -3.79 -10.25
CA TYR A 273 -5.01 -4.40 -10.28
C TYR A 273 -5.99 -3.58 -9.47
N MET A 274 -7.23 -3.63 -9.86
CA MET A 274 -8.39 -3.20 -9.07
C MET A 274 -9.15 -4.43 -8.60
N ILE A 275 -9.57 -4.44 -7.35
CA ILE A 275 -10.41 -5.49 -6.77
C ILE A 275 -11.70 -4.89 -6.22
N ASN A 276 -12.82 -5.53 -6.47
CA ASN A 276 -14.05 -5.24 -5.77
C ASN A 276 -14.02 -5.96 -4.41
N LEU A 277 -14.11 -5.21 -3.31
CA LEU A 277 -13.94 -5.74 -1.95
C LEU A 277 -15.09 -6.68 -1.51
N GLU A 278 -16.26 -6.61 -2.15
CA GLU A 278 -17.39 -7.51 -1.85
C GLU A 278 -17.32 -8.78 -2.68
N THR A 279 -17.22 -8.65 -4.01
CA THR A 279 -17.26 -9.79 -4.94
C THR A 279 -15.92 -10.49 -5.11
N LYS A 280 -14.83 -9.87 -4.71
CA LYS A 280 -13.42 -10.31 -4.89
C LYS A 280 -12.99 -10.44 -6.35
N ILE A 281 -13.78 -9.88 -7.28
CA ILE A 281 -13.42 -9.84 -8.70
C ILE A 281 -12.27 -8.86 -8.89
N GLN A 282 -11.21 -9.35 -9.55
CA GLN A 282 -10.01 -8.58 -9.87
C GLN A 282 -10.03 -8.17 -11.33
N THR A 283 -9.53 -6.96 -11.61
CA THR A 283 -9.36 -6.41 -12.97
C THR A 283 -7.97 -5.84 -13.09
N ARG A 284 -7.16 -6.33 -14.05
CA ARG A 284 -5.85 -5.78 -14.34
C ARG A 284 -5.98 -4.42 -15.02
N LEU A 285 -5.26 -3.41 -14.52
CA LEU A 285 -5.31 -2.04 -15.00
C LEU A 285 -4.10 -1.69 -15.89
N THR A 286 -2.91 -2.16 -15.53
CA THR A 286 -1.68 -1.88 -16.30
C THR A 286 -1.15 -3.14 -16.98
N HIS A 287 -0.42 -2.96 -18.12
CA HIS A 287 0.04 -4.05 -18.99
C HIS A 287 1.44 -3.76 -19.54
N SER A 288 2.31 -3.15 -18.75
CA SER A 288 3.65 -2.74 -19.14
C SER A 288 4.70 -3.75 -18.68
N ASP A 289 5.82 -3.86 -19.40
CA ASP A 289 7.00 -4.58 -18.92
C ASP A 289 7.80 -3.77 -17.87
N ALA A 290 7.38 -2.53 -17.61
CA ALA A 290 7.95 -1.68 -16.56
C ALA A 290 7.44 -2.09 -15.17
N PHE A 291 8.13 -1.63 -14.12
CA PHE A 291 7.56 -1.65 -12.78
C PHE A 291 6.40 -0.65 -12.72
N ASP A 292 5.23 -1.09 -12.30
CA ASP A 292 4.08 -0.25 -11.96
C ASP A 292 3.68 -0.53 -10.50
N GLY A 293 3.68 0.51 -9.64
CA GLY A 293 3.44 0.31 -8.22
C GLY A 293 2.96 1.55 -7.48
N PHE A 294 2.66 1.39 -6.18
CA PHE A 294 2.14 2.45 -5.31
C PHE A 294 0.90 3.15 -5.88
N PRO A 295 -0.17 2.40 -6.20
CA PRO A 295 -1.36 2.97 -6.81
C PRO A 295 -2.23 3.70 -5.80
N MET A 296 -2.85 4.81 -6.21
CA MET A 296 -3.91 5.50 -5.48
C MET A 296 -5.01 5.98 -6.41
N ILE A 297 -6.27 5.73 -6.05
CA ILE A 297 -7.43 6.30 -6.75
C ILE A 297 -7.64 7.74 -6.28
N SER A 298 -7.92 8.65 -7.23
CA SER A 298 -8.20 10.06 -6.92
C SER A 298 -9.48 10.22 -6.07
N PRO A 299 -9.59 11.30 -5.25
CA PRO A 299 -10.76 11.53 -4.41
C PRO A 299 -12.09 11.61 -5.17
N ASP A 300 -12.07 11.98 -6.46
CA ASP A 300 -13.24 12.04 -7.33
C ASP A 300 -13.53 10.72 -8.07
N ASN A 301 -12.78 9.66 -7.76
CA ASN A 301 -12.88 8.31 -8.33
C ASN A 301 -12.64 8.24 -9.86
N LYS A 302 -11.92 9.19 -10.47
CA LYS A 302 -11.76 9.22 -11.93
C LYS A 302 -10.39 8.86 -12.43
N SER A 303 -9.37 9.02 -11.60
CA SER A 303 -7.96 8.82 -11.98
C SER A 303 -7.25 7.87 -11.03
N LEU A 304 -6.29 7.15 -11.56
CA LEU A 304 -5.30 6.41 -10.83
C LEU A 304 -3.97 7.16 -10.92
N MET A 305 -3.33 7.44 -9.79
CA MET A 305 -1.93 7.84 -9.73
C MET A 305 -1.08 6.64 -9.34
N PHE A 306 0.08 6.50 -9.95
CA PHE A 306 1.01 5.41 -9.64
C PHE A 306 2.44 5.76 -10.01
N SER A 307 3.38 5.02 -9.45
CA SER A 307 4.79 5.11 -9.76
C SER A 307 5.16 4.07 -10.82
N SER A 308 5.96 4.46 -11.82
CA SER A 308 6.39 3.54 -12.87
C SER A 308 7.82 3.79 -13.32
N SER A 309 8.49 2.71 -13.75
CA SER A 309 9.81 2.80 -14.40
C SER A 309 9.75 2.96 -15.92
N ARG A 310 8.56 3.18 -16.52
CA ARG A 310 8.37 3.26 -17.99
C ARG A 310 9.11 4.43 -18.66
N SER A 311 9.48 5.47 -17.89
CA SER A 311 10.31 6.59 -18.35
C SER A 311 11.79 6.43 -18.04
N ALA A 312 12.21 5.36 -17.36
CA ALA A 312 13.61 5.12 -17.02
C ALA A 312 14.41 4.75 -18.28
N LYS A 313 15.66 5.22 -18.36
CA LYS A 313 16.57 4.78 -19.39
C LYS A 313 16.97 3.31 -19.20
N PRO A 314 17.34 2.60 -20.26
CA PRO A 314 17.78 1.22 -20.15
C PRO A 314 18.89 1.05 -19.10
N GLY A 315 18.67 0.19 -18.10
CA GLY A 315 19.61 -0.07 -17.00
C GLY A 315 19.46 0.85 -15.79
N GLU A 316 18.64 1.91 -15.84
CA GLU A 316 18.29 2.73 -14.69
C GLU A 316 17.09 2.12 -13.92
N ARG A 317 17.07 2.39 -12.60
CA ARG A 317 15.97 1.98 -11.71
C ARG A 317 15.25 3.21 -11.15
N SER A 318 15.04 4.22 -12.00
CA SER A 318 14.30 5.42 -11.59
C SER A 318 12.81 5.21 -11.78
N LEU A 319 12.02 5.74 -10.86
CA LEU A 319 10.57 5.80 -10.95
C LEU A 319 10.12 7.22 -11.26
N SER A 320 9.02 7.34 -11.96
CA SER A 320 8.31 8.59 -12.20
C SER A 320 6.84 8.40 -11.91
N LEU A 321 6.12 9.49 -11.70
CA LEU A 321 4.68 9.45 -11.42
C LEU A 321 3.86 9.53 -12.70
N PHE A 322 2.77 8.79 -12.73
CA PHE A 322 1.84 8.71 -13.85
C PHE A 322 0.40 8.82 -13.38
N LEU A 323 -0.44 9.33 -14.26
CA LEU A 323 -1.90 9.35 -14.13
C LEU A 323 -2.52 8.46 -15.21
N MET A 324 -3.57 7.73 -14.85
CA MET A 324 -4.39 6.94 -15.77
C MET A 324 -5.88 7.22 -15.53
N ASP A 325 -6.67 7.36 -16.62
CA ASP A 325 -8.13 7.49 -16.55
C ASP A 325 -8.78 6.14 -16.16
N LEU A 326 -9.52 6.13 -15.04
CA LEU A 326 -10.22 4.96 -14.51
C LEU A 326 -11.64 4.80 -15.05
N LYS A 327 -12.18 5.77 -15.76
CA LYS A 327 -13.57 5.73 -16.25
C LYS A 327 -13.99 4.43 -16.92
N PRO A 328 -13.14 3.75 -17.72
CA PRO A 328 -13.54 2.50 -18.36
C PRO A 328 -13.69 1.31 -17.42
N TYR A 329 -13.17 1.38 -16.22
CA TYR A 329 -13.10 0.28 -15.25
C TYR A 329 -14.13 0.37 -14.13
N LEU A 330 -14.85 1.49 -14.04
CA LEU A 330 -15.79 1.82 -12.96
C LEU A 330 -17.27 1.63 -13.36
N ASN A 331 -17.55 0.99 -14.50
CA ASN A 331 -18.92 0.73 -15.01
C ASN A 331 -19.42 -0.66 -14.63
#